data_5103be9bd8e243d928454f4318a0a5ab
#
_entry.id   5103be9bd8e243d928454f4318a0a5ab
#
_cell.length_a   1.000
_cell.length_b   1.000
_cell.length_c   1.000
_cell.angle_alpha   90.00
_cell.angle_beta   90.00
_cell.angle_gamma   90.00
#
_symmetry.space_group_name_H-M   'P 1'
#
loop_
_entity.id
_entity.type
_entity.pdbx_description
1 polymer ?
#
loop_
_entity_poly.entity_id
_entity_poly.type
_entity_poly.pdbx_seq_one_letter_code
_entity_poly.pdbx_strand_id
1 'polypeptide(L)'
;MPSKLFHARPPSSSKSTVLFFSCLIIGIAGFIFGISATIAVSHGGYRCNNLPLRSVKVLWTTTADTDNDNDGLRPGPKRHKVMGFVGIQTGFGSAGRRRSLRKTWMPSDPQALQRLEEATGLAFRFVIGRTNDDSKMSALKKEVAEYDDFLILDINEEYSNLPHKTLAFFRAAYALFDSEFYVKADDDIYLRPDRLSLLLAKERTHSQTYLGCMKKGPVFTDPKLKWYEPLSRLIGKEYFLHAYGPIYALSSDVVASLVALKNNSFRLFSNEDVTIGSWMLAMNVNHEDNKGLCQAECTPTSIAVWDIPKCSGW
;
A
#
# COMPACT_ATOMS: atom_id res chain seq x y z
N MET A 1 54.06 43.23 -77.07
CA MET A 1 53.80 43.49 -75.58
C MET A 1 53.78 42.15 -74.89
N PRO A 2 54.68 41.92 -73.92
CA PRO A 2 54.79 40.62 -73.31
C PRO A 2 53.96 40.51 -72.01
N SER A 3 53.23 39.45 -71.86
CA SER A 3 52.43 39.04 -70.70
C SER A 3 53.31 38.57 -69.53
N LYS A 4 53.14 39.17 -68.36
CA LYS A 4 53.87 38.77 -67.14
C LYS A 4 53.18 37.54 -66.53
N LEU A 5 53.92 36.46 -66.45
CA LEU A 5 53.56 35.29 -65.67
C LEU A 5 53.78 35.61 -64.16
N PHE A 6 52.69 35.46 -63.38
CA PHE A 6 52.78 35.45 -61.92
C PHE A 6 53.08 34.03 -61.47
N HIS A 7 54.22 33.85 -60.82
CA HIS A 7 54.57 32.63 -60.10
C HIS A 7 53.93 32.70 -58.72
N ALA A 8 52.93 31.84 -58.44
CA ALA A 8 52.40 31.61 -57.12
C ALA A 8 53.33 30.67 -56.32
N ARG A 9 53.81 31.12 -55.17
CA ARG A 9 54.51 30.26 -54.21
C ARG A 9 53.55 29.30 -53.54
N PRO A 10 53.91 28.01 -53.31
CA PRO A 10 53.08 27.08 -52.55
C PRO A 10 53.06 27.48 -51.05
N PRO A 11 51.93 27.36 -50.35
CA PRO A 11 51.87 27.65 -48.91
C PRO A 11 52.64 26.58 -48.12
N SER A 12 53.42 27.02 -47.11
CA SER A 12 54.23 26.17 -46.25
C SER A 12 53.32 25.19 -45.44
N SER A 13 53.42 23.92 -45.77
CA SER A 13 52.62 22.79 -45.22
C SER A 13 52.85 22.49 -43.72
N SER A 14 53.82 23.20 -43.08
CA SER A 14 54.19 22.85 -41.69
C SER A 14 53.20 23.27 -40.61
N LYS A 15 52.55 24.44 -40.77
CA LYS A 15 51.65 24.95 -39.71
C LYS A 15 50.29 24.21 -39.65
N SER A 16 49.78 23.79 -40.79
CA SER A 16 48.49 23.04 -40.89
C SER A 16 48.60 21.66 -40.29
N THR A 17 49.72 20.98 -40.50
CA THR A 17 49.96 19.61 -39.96
C THR A 17 50.09 19.64 -38.44
N VAL A 18 50.76 20.62 -37.85
CA VAL A 18 50.93 20.78 -36.43
C VAL A 18 49.55 21.04 -35.77
N LEU A 19 48.71 21.90 -36.36
CA LEU A 19 47.36 22.19 -35.87
C LEU A 19 46.48 20.93 -35.91
N PHE A 20 46.58 20.14 -36.96
CA PHE A 20 45.81 18.90 -37.11
C PHE A 20 46.17 17.86 -36.06
N PHE A 21 47.48 17.66 -35.82
CA PHE A 21 47.94 16.72 -34.77
C PHE A 21 47.58 17.23 -33.35
N SER A 22 47.65 18.54 -33.10
CA SER A 22 47.21 19.11 -31.80
C SER A 22 45.71 18.90 -31.54
N CYS A 23 44.84 19.13 -32.53
CA CYS A 23 43.42 18.87 -32.40
C CYS A 23 43.10 17.38 -32.20
N LEU A 24 43.87 16.48 -32.90
CA LEU A 24 43.70 15.03 -32.74
C LEU A 24 44.06 14.58 -31.31
N ILE A 25 45.18 15.07 -30.78
CA ILE A 25 45.64 14.75 -29.40
C ILE A 25 44.64 15.25 -28.36
N ILE A 26 44.10 16.47 -28.51
CA ILE A 26 43.11 17.02 -27.61
C ILE A 26 41.80 16.21 -27.69
N GLY A 27 41.39 15.81 -28.89
CA GLY A 27 40.20 14.97 -29.09
C GLY A 27 40.34 13.60 -28.43
N ILE A 28 41.49 12.95 -28.60
CA ILE A 28 41.76 11.63 -27.97
C ILE A 28 41.83 11.77 -26.43
N ALA A 29 42.50 12.78 -25.95
CA ALA A 29 42.57 13.04 -24.48
C ALA A 29 41.19 13.30 -23.90
N GLY A 30 40.35 14.10 -24.56
CA GLY A 30 38.96 14.36 -24.14
C GLY A 30 38.10 13.08 -24.17
N PHE A 31 38.30 12.22 -25.19
CA PHE A 31 37.57 10.94 -25.29
C PHE A 31 37.97 9.97 -24.17
N ILE A 32 39.27 9.83 -23.88
CA ILE A 32 39.81 8.99 -22.80
C ILE A 32 39.32 9.52 -21.44
N PHE A 33 39.36 10.84 -21.24
CA PHE A 33 38.85 11.44 -20.01
C PHE A 33 37.36 11.26 -19.82
N GLY A 34 36.58 11.38 -20.91
CA GLY A 34 35.15 11.10 -20.91
C GLY A 34 34.81 9.66 -20.57
N ILE A 35 35.51 8.68 -21.15
CA ILE A 35 35.34 7.27 -20.81
C ILE A 35 35.75 6.99 -19.36
N SER A 36 36.87 7.56 -18.88
CA SER A 36 37.30 7.39 -17.49
C SER A 36 36.30 7.99 -16.51
N ALA A 37 35.70 9.14 -16.82
CA ALA A 37 34.67 9.76 -16.00
C ALA A 37 33.38 8.93 -15.96
N THR A 38 32.95 8.35 -17.10
CA THR A 38 31.78 7.48 -17.13
C THR A 38 32.01 6.17 -16.41
N ILE A 39 33.19 5.59 -16.48
CA ILE A 39 33.57 4.39 -15.73
C ILE A 39 33.63 4.70 -14.22
N ALA A 40 34.19 5.84 -13.82
CA ALA A 40 34.23 6.26 -12.43
C ALA A 40 32.82 6.51 -11.84
N VAL A 41 31.91 7.08 -12.64
CA VAL A 41 30.49 7.26 -12.23
C VAL A 41 29.78 5.93 -12.18
N SER A 42 30.07 4.97 -13.08
CA SER A 42 29.48 3.63 -13.06
C SER A 42 30.02 2.73 -11.93
N HIS A 43 31.25 2.98 -11.44
CA HIS A 43 31.87 2.26 -10.31
C HIS A 43 31.65 2.98 -8.96
N GLY A 44 31.25 4.24 -8.97
CA GLY A 44 30.69 4.92 -7.83
C GLY A 44 29.28 4.40 -7.58
N GLY A 45 29.15 3.10 -7.33
CA GLY A 45 27.89 2.51 -6.87
C GLY A 45 27.45 3.30 -5.65
N TYR A 46 26.37 4.05 -5.79
CA TYR A 46 25.59 4.45 -4.64
C TYR A 46 25.33 3.15 -3.87
N ARG A 47 26.10 2.92 -2.81
CA ARG A 47 25.67 2.00 -1.77
C ARG A 47 24.37 2.59 -1.24
N CYS A 48 23.26 2.17 -1.86
CA CYS A 48 22.02 2.16 -1.13
C CYS A 48 22.36 1.39 0.14
N ASN A 49 22.50 2.08 1.25
CA ASN A 49 22.52 1.44 2.55
C ASN A 49 21.30 0.53 2.50
N ASN A 50 21.54 -0.78 2.49
CA ASN A 50 20.51 -1.77 2.70
C ASN A 50 20.00 -1.52 4.10
N LEU A 51 19.07 -0.56 4.23
CA LEU A 51 18.19 -0.52 5.38
C LEU A 51 17.60 -1.92 5.43
N PRO A 52 17.75 -2.64 6.55
CA PRO A 52 17.22 -3.98 6.65
C PRO A 52 15.74 -3.91 6.23
N LEU A 53 15.35 -4.77 5.29
CA LEU A 53 13.96 -4.96 4.94
C LEU A 53 13.21 -5.07 6.25
N ARG A 54 12.39 -4.07 6.59
CA ARG A 54 11.51 -4.18 7.74
C ARG A 54 10.57 -5.32 7.42
N SER A 55 10.95 -6.53 7.85
CA SER A 55 10.08 -7.68 7.75
C SER A 55 8.86 -7.36 8.62
N VAL A 56 7.67 -7.44 8.04
CA VAL A 56 6.46 -7.45 8.83
C VAL A 56 6.47 -8.78 9.58
N LYS A 57 6.76 -8.72 10.87
CA LYS A 57 6.69 -9.91 11.74
C LYS A 57 5.27 -10.00 12.24
N VAL A 58 4.55 -10.99 11.77
CA VAL A 58 3.26 -11.36 12.35
C VAL A 58 3.56 -12.08 13.67
N LEU A 59 3.04 -11.57 14.77
CA LEU A 59 3.34 -12.08 16.11
C LEU A 59 2.43 -13.22 16.52
N TRP A 60 1.28 -13.36 15.87
CA TRP A 60 0.27 -14.36 16.20
C TRP A 60 -0.31 -14.91 14.90
N THR A 61 -0.02 -16.14 14.63
CA THR A 61 -0.75 -16.96 13.67
C THR A 61 -1.62 -17.90 14.47
N THR A 62 -2.91 -17.96 14.17
CA THR A 62 -3.74 -19.09 14.57
C THR A 62 -3.02 -20.34 14.10
N THR A 63 -2.84 -21.30 14.98
CA THR A 63 -2.26 -22.60 14.66
C THR A 63 -3.12 -23.25 13.59
N ALA A 64 -2.72 -23.09 12.32
CA ALA A 64 -3.24 -23.91 11.25
C ALA A 64 -2.73 -25.33 11.51
N ASP A 65 -3.65 -26.27 11.55
CA ASP A 65 -3.43 -27.68 11.75
C ASP A 65 -2.20 -28.18 10.98
N THR A 66 -1.26 -28.76 11.72
CA THR A 66 -0.15 -29.52 11.15
C THR A 66 -0.69 -30.85 10.68
N ASP A 67 -1.26 -30.90 9.50
CA ASP A 67 -1.42 -32.16 8.79
C ASP A 67 -0.07 -32.54 8.19
N ASN A 68 0.44 -33.65 8.68
CA ASN A 68 1.61 -34.39 8.17
C ASN A 68 1.34 -34.82 6.72
N ASP A 69 1.89 -34.11 5.75
CA ASP A 69 2.11 -34.67 4.44
C ASP A 69 3.60 -34.65 4.10
N ASN A 70 4.19 -35.84 4.17
CA ASN A 70 5.49 -36.20 3.63
C ASN A 70 5.40 -36.20 2.10
N ASP A 71 5.70 -35.07 1.47
CA ASP A 71 6.09 -35.08 0.06
C ASP A 71 7.18 -34.03 -0.23
N GLY A 72 8.21 -34.45 -0.92
CA GLY A 72 9.54 -33.88 -0.99
C GLY A 72 9.73 -32.63 -1.85
N LEU A 73 8.70 -31.80 -2.10
CA LEU A 73 8.83 -30.41 -2.57
C LEU A 73 8.25 -29.51 -1.49
N ARG A 74 9.06 -28.66 -0.85
CA ARG A 74 8.57 -27.74 0.17
C ARG A 74 7.58 -26.75 -0.48
N PRO A 75 6.26 -26.94 -0.37
CA PRO A 75 5.30 -25.89 -0.65
C PRO A 75 5.51 -24.82 0.42
N GLY A 76 5.48 -23.53 0.02
CA GLY A 76 5.38 -22.46 1.00
C GLY A 76 4.17 -22.68 1.91
N PRO A 77 4.13 -22.08 3.11
CA PRO A 77 3.04 -22.29 4.06
C PRO A 77 1.70 -22.11 3.34
N LYS A 78 0.83 -23.14 3.47
CA LYS A 78 -0.50 -23.15 2.84
C LYS A 78 -1.30 -21.97 3.37
N ARG A 79 -1.54 -20.96 2.53
CA ARG A 79 -2.32 -19.79 2.92
C ARG A 79 -3.79 -20.15 3.05
N HIS A 80 -4.47 -19.59 4.04
CA HIS A 80 -5.91 -19.79 4.22
C HIS A 80 -6.68 -19.13 3.06
N LYS A 81 -7.47 -19.94 2.32
CA LYS A 81 -8.19 -19.48 1.12
C LYS A 81 -9.53 -18.86 1.50
N VAL A 82 -9.76 -17.60 1.10
CA VAL A 82 -11.01 -16.87 1.31
C VAL A 82 -11.35 -16.03 0.07
N MET A 83 -12.62 -15.63 -0.08
CA MET A 83 -13.00 -14.66 -1.10
C MET A 83 -12.53 -13.24 -0.72
N GLY A 84 -12.66 -12.86 0.57
CA GLY A 84 -12.24 -11.57 1.04
C GLY A 84 -11.60 -11.63 2.43
N PHE A 85 -10.46 -10.95 2.62
CA PHE A 85 -9.87 -10.75 3.94
C PHE A 85 -10.13 -9.32 4.39
N VAL A 86 -10.87 -9.15 5.48
CA VAL A 86 -11.28 -7.86 6.05
C VAL A 86 -10.42 -7.53 7.25
N GLY A 87 -9.52 -6.54 7.08
CA GLY A 87 -8.71 -6.00 8.17
C GLY A 87 -9.33 -4.75 8.76
N ILE A 88 -9.81 -4.85 10.00
CA ILE A 88 -10.46 -3.77 10.73
C ILE A 88 -9.37 -2.97 11.46
N GLN A 89 -9.05 -1.78 10.93
CA GLN A 89 -8.01 -0.91 11.51
C GLN A 89 -8.46 -0.38 12.86
N THR A 90 -7.70 -0.67 13.90
CA THR A 90 -8.02 -0.28 15.28
C THR A 90 -6.78 0.22 16.03
N GLY A 91 -6.96 0.78 17.21
CA GLY A 91 -5.89 1.27 18.07
C GLY A 91 -6.10 0.92 19.53
N PHE A 92 -5.11 1.22 20.38
CA PHE A 92 -5.16 0.92 21.82
C PHE A 92 -6.32 1.61 22.53
N GLY A 93 -6.70 2.83 22.11
CA GLY A 93 -7.83 3.56 22.67
C GLY A 93 -9.20 3.01 22.27
N SER A 94 -9.28 2.10 21.30
CA SER A 94 -10.51 1.64 20.65
C SER A 94 -11.10 0.35 21.24
N ALA A 95 -10.67 -0.10 22.41
CA ALA A 95 -11.20 -1.33 23.03
C ALA A 95 -12.75 -1.31 23.19
N GLY A 96 -13.32 -0.12 23.44
CA GLY A 96 -14.77 0.08 23.49
C GLY A 96 -15.43 -0.16 22.14
N ARG A 97 -14.85 0.34 21.04
CA ARG A 97 -15.33 0.15 19.67
C ARG A 97 -15.27 -1.34 19.30
N ARG A 98 -14.14 -2.01 19.49
CA ARG A 98 -14.03 -3.46 19.23
C ARG A 98 -15.10 -4.27 19.96
N ARG A 99 -15.36 -3.96 21.24
CA ARG A 99 -16.47 -4.60 21.99
C ARG A 99 -17.83 -4.33 21.34
N SER A 100 -18.04 -3.12 20.82
CA SER A 100 -19.30 -2.78 20.13
C SER A 100 -19.45 -3.54 18.83
N LEU A 101 -18.38 -3.69 18.03
CA LEU A 101 -18.41 -4.47 16.80
C LEU A 101 -18.73 -5.94 17.07
N ARG A 102 -18.07 -6.54 18.08
CA ARG A 102 -18.35 -7.93 18.49
C ARG A 102 -19.76 -8.17 19.02
N LYS A 103 -20.42 -7.13 19.51
CA LYS A 103 -21.82 -7.18 19.96
C LYS A 103 -22.85 -6.94 18.85
N THR A 104 -22.40 -6.50 17.68
CA THR A 104 -23.28 -6.11 16.60
C THR A 104 -23.17 -7.03 15.37
N TRP A 105 -22.15 -6.88 14.56
CA TRP A 105 -22.06 -7.60 13.30
C TRP A 105 -20.88 -8.59 13.22
N MET A 106 -19.91 -8.49 14.13
CA MET A 106 -18.76 -9.40 14.21
C MET A 106 -18.88 -10.25 15.48
N PRO A 107 -19.24 -11.52 15.40
CA PRO A 107 -19.41 -12.37 16.58
C PRO A 107 -18.14 -12.48 17.42
N SER A 108 -18.28 -12.42 18.75
CA SER A 108 -17.18 -12.59 19.71
C SER A 108 -16.84 -14.04 20.00
N ASP A 109 -17.78 -14.94 19.81
CA ASP A 109 -17.58 -16.38 19.94
C ASP A 109 -16.83 -16.92 18.70
N PRO A 110 -15.68 -17.63 18.87
CA PRO A 110 -14.88 -18.14 17.76
C PRO A 110 -15.67 -19.04 16.80
N GLN A 111 -16.56 -19.87 17.30
CA GLN A 111 -17.40 -20.75 16.45
C GLN A 111 -18.44 -19.95 15.66
N ALA A 112 -19.02 -18.92 16.28
CA ALA A 112 -19.96 -18.04 15.57
C ALA A 112 -19.24 -17.19 14.52
N LEU A 113 -18.02 -16.73 14.81
CA LEU A 113 -17.19 -16.03 13.84
C LEU A 113 -16.84 -16.94 12.67
N GLN A 114 -16.42 -18.17 12.93
CA GLN A 114 -16.15 -19.16 11.88
C GLN A 114 -17.38 -19.42 11.00
N ARG A 115 -18.57 -19.59 11.59
CA ARG A 115 -19.81 -19.74 10.81
C ARG A 115 -20.12 -18.52 9.93
N LEU A 116 -19.82 -17.31 10.42
CA LEU A 116 -19.95 -16.09 9.61
C LEU A 116 -18.96 -16.10 8.45
N GLU A 117 -17.70 -16.45 8.72
CA GLU A 117 -16.63 -16.53 7.71
C GLU A 117 -16.98 -17.58 6.63
N GLU A 118 -17.45 -18.75 7.03
CA GLU A 118 -17.90 -19.82 6.12
C GLU A 118 -19.12 -19.39 5.27
N ALA A 119 -20.11 -18.75 5.89
CA ALA A 119 -21.32 -18.32 5.22
C ALA A 119 -21.08 -17.19 4.21
N THR A 120 -20.09 -16.34 4.46
CA THR A 120 -19.81 -15.17 3.63
C THR A 120 -18.59 -15.33 2.72
N GLY A 121 -17.72 -16.30 2.99
CA GLY A 121 -16.40 -16.42 2.36
C GLY A 121 -15.43 -15.31 2.77
N LEU A 122 -15.73 -14.57 3.85
CA LEU A 122 -14.93 -13.44 4.34
C LEU A 122 -14.27 -13.81 5.66
N ALA A 123 -12.97 -13.53 5.82
CA ALA A 123 -12.28 -13.63 7.09
C ALA A 123 -12.09 -12.23 7.70
N PHE A 124 -12.22 -12.12 9.03
CA PHE A 124 -12.19 -10.84 9.75
C PHE A 124 -11.12 -10.81 10.83
N ARG A 125 -10.28 -9.77 10.85
CA ARG A 125 -9.30 -9.57 11.93
C ARG A 125 -9.18 -8.08 12.28
N PHE A 126 -9.10 -7.77 13.57
CA PHE A 126 -8.68 -6.46 14.03
C PHE A 126 -7.19 -6.26 13.77
N VAL A 127 -6.83 -5.17 13.13
CA VAL A 127 -5.45 -4.86 12.75
C VAL A 127 -4.92 -3.77 13.66
N ILE A 128 -3.86 -4.07 14.40
CA ILE A 128 -3.25 -3.16 15.37
C ILE A 128 -1.73 -3.24 15.33
N GLY A 129 -1.05 -2.11 15.54
CA GLY A 129 0.38 -2.04 15.71
C GLY A 129 0.81 -2.32 17.16
N ARG A 130 2.04 -1.92 17.48
CA ARG A 130 2.63 -2.03 18.82
C ARG A 130 2.74 -0.68 19.50
N THR A 131 2.98 -0.71 20.80
CA THR A 131 3.38 0.44 21.61
C THR A 131 4.45 0.03 22.60
N ASN A 132 5.25 1.01 23.05
CA ASN A 132 6.21 0.82 24.14
C ASN A 132 5.55 0.94 25.53
N ASP A 133 4.25 1.18 25.59
CA ASP A 133 3.47 1.22 26.83
C ASP A 133 3.11 -0.22 27.25
N ASP A 134 3.79 -0.74 28.26
CA ASP A 134 3.62 -2.11 28.76
C ASP A 134 2.20 -2.36 29.27
N SER A 135 1.54 -1.36 29.85
CA SER A 135 0.15 -1.48 30.34
C SER A 135 -0.81 -1.72 29.18
N LYS A 136 -0.68 -0.94 28.09
CA LYS A 136 -1.50 -1.11 26.89
C LYS A 136 -1.22 -2.44 26.21
N MET A 137 0.07 -2.84 26.11
CA MET A 137 0.44 -4.13 25.54
C MET A 137 -0.08 -5.30 26.36
N SER A 138 -0.04 -5.20 27.69
CA SER A 138 -0.61 -6.22 28.58
C SER A 138 -2.14 -6.34 28.43
N ALA A 139 -2.85 -5.20 28.33
CA ALA A 139 -4.29 -5.20 28.09
C ALA A 139 -4.64 -5.82 26.73
N LEU A 140 -3.89 -5.48 25.67
CA LEU A 140 -4.07 -6.07 24.35
C LEU A 140 -3.83 -7.59 24.37
N LYS A 141 -2.76 -8.07 25.02
CA LYS A 141 -2.48 -9.51 25.13
C LYS A 141 -3.63 -10.29 25.78
N LYS A 142 -4.29 -9.72 26.80
CA LYS A 142 -5.47 -10.32 27.44
C LYS A 142 -6.64 -10.41 26.45
N GLU A 143 -6.89 -9.32 25.71
CA GLU A 143 -7.96 -9.28 24.71
C GLU A 143 -7.70 -10.28 23.56
N VAL A 144 -6.46 -10.39 23.10
CA VAL A 144 -6.05 -11.38 22.08
C VAL A 144 -6.27 -12.81 22.56
N ALA A 145 -5.88 -13.11 23.81
CA ALA A 145 -6.08 -14.45 24.38
C ALA A 145 -7.56 -14.82 24.59
N GLU A 146 -8.43 -13.81 24.74
CA GLU A 146 -9.87 -14.00 24.91
C GLU A 146 -10.60 -14.25 23.59
N TYR A 147 -10.24 -13.53 22.51
CA TYR A 147 -11.02 -13.52 21.26
C TYR A 147 -10.33 -14.14 20.05
N ASP A 148 -9.01 -14.17 20.00
CA ASP A 148 -8.18 -14.69 18.88
C ASP A 148 -8.55 -14.13 17.48
N ASP A 149 -8.98 -12.87 17.46
CA ASP A 149 -9.46 -12.17 16.26
C ASP A 149 -8.57 -11.00 15.83
N PHE A 150 -7.28 -11.04 16.16
CA PHE A 150 -6.32 -9.99 15.86
C PHE A 150 -5.26 -10.36 14.83
N LEU A 151 -4.82 -9.35 14.08
CA LEU A 151 -3.60 -9.30 13.29
C LEU A 151 -2.70 -8.19 13.86
N ILE A 152 -1.63 -8.59 14.58
CA ILE A 152 -0.71 -7.64 15.21
C ILE A 152 0.47 -7.38 14.28
N LEU A 153 0.66 -6.11 13.90
CA LEU A 153 1.72 -5.66 13.02
C LEU A 153 2.93 -5.17 13.81
N ASP A 154 4.13 -5.42 13.30
CA ASP A 154 5.39 -4.95 13.90
C ASP A 154 5.69 -3.49 13.51
N ILE A 155 4.79 -2.59 13.85
CA ILE A 155 4.89 -1.14 13.63
C ILE A 155 4.40 -0.39 14.86
N ASN A 156 4.89 0.84 15.08
CA ASN A 156 4.34 1.71 16.12
C ASN A 156 2.93 2.16 15.75
N GLU A 157 1.99 1.98 16.70
CA GLU A 157 0.60 2.40 16.55
C GLU A 157 0.48 3.90 16.83
N GLU A 158 0.49 4.69 15.76
CA GLU A 158 0.37 6.14 15.77
C GLU A 158 -0.50 6.62 14.61
N TYR A 159 -1.31 7.66 14.84
CA TYR A 159 -2.18 8.23 13.80
C TYR A 159 -1.39 8.71 12.57
N SER A 160 -0.23 9.32 12.80
CA SER A 160 0.68 9.77 11.72
C SER A 160 1.25 8.62 10.88
N ASN A 161 1.22 7.40 11.39
CA ASN A 161 1.72 6.20 10.74
C ASN A 161 0.63 5.38 10.01
N LEU A 162 -0.60 5.87 9.90
CA LEU A 162 -1.69 5.14 9.24
C LEU A 162 -1.35 4.68 7.82
N PRO A 163 -0.73 5.50 6.94
CA PRO A 163 -0.34 5.02 5.61
C PRO A 163 0.65 3.85 5.64
N HIS A 164 1.62 3.89 6.57
CA HIS A 164 2.55 2.78 6.78
C HIS A 164 1.85 1.54 7.34
N LYS A 165 0.92 1.74 8.26
CA LYS A 165 0.11 0.66 8.85
C LYS A 165 -0.70 -0.07 7.78
N THR A 166 -1.34 0.68 6.90
CA THR A 166 -2.13 0.10 5.81
C THR A 166 -1.26 -0.69 4.82
N LEU A 167 -0.07 -0.19 4.47
CA LEU A 167 0.86 -0.97 3.64
C LEU A 167 1.34 -2.24 4.36
N ALA A 168 1.66 -2.14 5.65
CA ALA A 168 2.05 -3.30 6.46
C ALA A 168 0.90 -4.31 6.58
N PHE A 169 -0.32 -3.84 6.71
CA PHE A 169 -1.53 -4.67 6.70
C PHE A 169 -1.64 -5.46 5.38
N PHE A 170 -1.58 -4.80 4.22
CA PHE A 170 -1.67 -5.51 2.95
C PHE A 170 -0.57 -6.54 2.77
N ARG A 171 0.66 -6.24 3.19
CA ARG A 171 1.77 -7.20 3.16
C ARG A 171 1.53 -8.42 4.05
N ALA A 172 1.09 -8.20 5.27
CA ALA A 172 0.80 -9.28 6.21
C ALA A 172 -0.40 -10.12 5.74
N ALA A 173 -1.48 -9.46 5.32
CA ALA A 173 -2.67 -10.12 4.82
C ALA A 173 -2.37 -10.98 3.58
N TYR A 174 -1.62 -10.44 2.62
CA TYR A 174 -1.22 -11.17 1.41
C TYR A 174 -0.32 -12.37 1.71
N ALA A 175 0.55 -12.28 2.73
CA ALA A 175 1.41 -13.39 3.13
C ALA A 175 0.65 -14.53 3.83
N LEU A 176 -0.43 -14.21 4.55
CA LEU A 176 -1.17 -15.18 5.38
C LEU A 176 -2.40 -15.77 4.69
N PHE A 177 -3.07 -14.98 3.86
CA PHE A 177 -4.33 -15.35 3.23
C PHE A 177 -4.20 -15.42 1.71
N ASP A 178 -4.78 -16.46 1.12
CA ASP A 178 -5.03 -16.54 -0.32
C ASP A 178 -6.42 -15.96 -0.58
N SER A 179 -6.48 -14.65 -0.73
CA SER A 179 -7.73 -13.90 -0.84
C SER A 179 -7.90 -13.29 -2.22
N GLU A 180 -9.13 -13.29 -2.74
CA GLU A 180 -9.45 -12.61 -4.00
C GLU A 180 -9.51 -11.08 -3.81
N PHE A 181 -9.96 -10.63 -2.63
CA PHE A 181 -10.00 -9.22 -2.23
C PHE A 181 -9.42 -9.01 -0.85
N TYR A 182 -8.69 -7.92 -0.68
CA TYR A 182 -8.21 -7.45 0.62
C TYR A 182 -8.93 -6.15 0.95
N VAL A 183 -9.65 -6.16 2.07
CA VAL A 183 -10.54 -5.08 2.49
C VAL A 183 -9.96 -4.38 3.71
N LYS A 184 -9.73 -3.06 3.60
CA LYS A 184 -9.47 -2.21 4.77
C LYS A 184 -10.80 -1.69 5.28
N ALA A 185 -11.05 -1.83 6.57
CA ALA A 185 -12.19 -1.25 7.25
C ALA A 185 -11.75 -0.50 8.50
N ASP A 186 -12.48 0.55 8.90
CA ASP A 186 -12.27 1.24 10.18
C ASP A 186 -13.08 0.59 11.31
N ASP A 187 -12.70 0.85 12.56
CA ASP A 187 -13.35 0.25 13.73
C ASP A 187 -14.60 1.02 14.24
N ASP A 188 -15.07 2.00 13.47
CA ASP A 188 -16.25 2.81 13.78
C ASP A 188 -17.40 2.67 12.76
N ILE A 189 -17.49 1.50 12.12
CA ILE A 189 -18.54 1.20 11.17
C ILE A 189 -19.50 0.11 11.65
N TYR A 190 -20.74 0.18 11.18
CA TYR A 190 -21.64 -0.97 11.12
C TYR A 190 -21.54 -1.59 9.72
N LEU A 191 -21.06 -2.82 9.64
CA LEU A 191 -20.89 -3.55 8.38
C LEU A 191 -21.98 -4.62 8.23
N ARG A 192 -22.40 -4.84 7.00
CA ARG A 192 -23.23 -5.98 6.56
C ARG A 192 -22.35 -6.98 5.81
N PRO A 193 -21.79 -7.99 6.50
CA PRO A 193 -20.90 -8.97 5.88
C PRO A 193 -21.53 -9.71 4.72
N ASP A 194 -22.80 -10.04 4.82
CA ASP A 194 -23.59 -10.68 3.78
C ASP A 194 -23.63 -9.85 2.47
N ARG A 195 -23.82 -8.54 2.60
CA ARG A 195 -23.88 -7.63 1.45
C ARG A 195 -22.49 -7.33 0.89
N LEU A 196 -21.48 -7.20 1.76
CA LEU A 196 -20.09 -7.07 1.31
C LEU A 196 -19.69 -8.31 0.50
N SER A 197 -20.03 -9.49 0.99
CA SER A 197 -19.79 -10.75 0.28
C SER A 197 -20.41 -10.74 -1.13
N LEU A 198 -21.68 -10.37 -1.26
CA LEU A 198 -22.36 -10.28 -2.55
C LEU A 198 -21.73 -9.25 -3.49
N LEU A 199 -21.31 -8.09 -2.95
CA LEU A 199 -20.62 -7.07 -3.72
C LEU A 199 -19.28 -7.59 -4.26
N LEU A 200 -18.45 -8.18 -3.40
CA LEU A 200 -17.16 -8.73 -3.83
C LEU A 200 -17.33 -9.88 -4.83
N ALA A 201 -18.32 -10.75 -4.63
CA ALA A 201 -18.62 -11.83 -5.56
C ALA A 201 -19.00 -11.31 -6.96
N LYS A 202 -19.70 -10.18 -7.06
CA LYS A 202 -20.03 -9.52 -8.33
C LYS A 202 -18.76 -8.98 -9.02
N GLU A 203 -17.82 -8.42 -8.24
CA GLU A 203 -16.59 -7.81 -8.77
C GLU A 203 -15.48 -8.83 -9.10
N ARG A 204 -15.66 -10.12 -8.81
CA ARG A 204 -14.65 -11.19 -9.06
C ARG A 204 -14.19 -11.32 -10.51
N THR A 205 -15.03 -10.91 -11.46
CA THR A 205 -14.73 -10.97 -12.91
C THR A 205 -13.86 -9.81 -13.37
N HIS A 206 -13.70 -8.78 -12.52
CA HIS A 206 -12.92 -7.59 -12.81
C HIS A 206 -11.53 -7.73 -12.18
N SER A 207 -10.49 -7.67 -13.02
CA SER A 207 -9.10 -7.59 -12.56
C SER A 207 -8.71 -6.17 -12.20
N GLN A 208 -7.65 -6.00 -11.42
CA GLN A 208 -7.08 -4.70 -11.04
C GLN A 208 -8.14 -3.73 -10.50
N THR A 209 -8.90 -4.18 -9.51
CA THR A 209 -10.03 -3.43 -8.95
C THR A 209 -9.66 -2.72 -7.66
N TYR A 210 -10.00 -1.43 -7.60
CA TYR A 210 -10.06 -0.60 -6.40
C TYR A 210 -11.50 -0.17 -6.17
N LEU A 211 -12.17 -0.83 -5.24
CA LEU A 211 -13.58 -0.67 -4.94
C LEU A 211 -13.76 0.12 -3.64
N GLY A 212 -14.53 1.19 -3.68
CA GLY A 212 -14.79 2.02 -2.52
C GLY A 212 -15.81 3.11 -2.78
N CYS A 213 -15.96 4.00 -1.82
CA CYS A 213 -16.77 5.21 -2.00
C CYS A 213 -15.86 6.30 -2.59
N MET A 214 -15.94 6.53 -3.88
CA MET A 214 -15.01 7.42 -4.60
C MET A 214 -15.38 8.88 -4.46
N LYS A 215 -14.38 9.73 -4.20
CA LYS A 215 -14.53 11.19 -4.22
C LYS A 215 -13.26 11.89 -4.70
N LYS A 216 -13.43 13.16 -5.03
CA LYS A 216 -12.40 14.21 -5.07
C LYS A 216 -12.68 15.18 -3.93
N GLY A 217 -11.73 16.02 -3.61
CA GLY A 217 -11.94 17.04 -2.57
C GLY A 217 -10.77 18.01 -2.47
N PRO A 218 -10.92 19.12 -1.74
CA PRO A 218 -9.87 20.12 -1.60
C PRO A 218 -8.68 19.56 -0.82
N VAL A 219 -7.46 19.97 -1.21
CA VAL A 219 -6.25 19.68 -0.46
C VAL A 219 -6.16 20.64 0.73
N PHE A 220 -6.00 20.12 1.93
CA PHE A 220 -5.93 20.91 3.15
C PHE A 220 -4.52 21.49 3.34
N THR A 221 -4.38 22.79 3.17
CA THR A 221 -3.09 23.50 3.20
C THR A 221 -2.84 24.27 4.50
N ASP A 222 -3.81 24.36 5.40
CA ASP A 222 -3.65 25.01 6.71
C ASP A 222 -3.05 24.03 7.72
N PRO A 223 -1.83 24.31 8.28
CA PRO A 223 -1.17 23.45 9.25
C PRO A 223 -1.98 23.20 10.55
N LYS A 224 -2.99 24.01 10.83
CA LYS A 224 -3.85 23.83 12.00
C LYS A 224 -4.91 22.75 11.83
N LEU A 225 -5.16 22.33 10.60
CA LEU A 225 -6.17 21.32 10.31
C LEU A 225 -5.64 19.91 10.57
N LYS A 226 -6.50 19.04 11.07
CA LYS A 226 -6.18 17.61 11.32
C LYS A 226 -5.65 16.90 10.06
N TRP A 227 -6.14 17.29 8.89
CA TRP A 227 -5.79 16.68 7.60
C TRP A 227 -4.85 17.55 6.77
N TYR A 228 -4.06 18.42 7.43
CA TYR A 228 -3.04 19.23 6.76
C TYR A 228 -2.10 18.36 5.91
N GLU A 229 -1.93 18.75 4.65
CA GLU A 229 -1.05 18.07 3.71
C GLU A 229 0.19 18.93 3.39
N PRO A 230 1.35 18.64 3.99
CA PRO A 230 2.58 19.40 3.77
C PRO A 230 3.11 19.27 2.34
N LEU A 231 2.73 18.19 1.63
CA LEU A 231 3.12 17.94 0.25
C LEU A 231 2.09 18.49 -0.77
N SER A 232 1.20 19.38 -0.35
CA SER A 232 0.14 19.97 -1.17
C SER A 232 0.64 20.51 -2.52
N ARG A 233 1.88 21.04 -2.56
CA ARG A 233 2.51 21.54 -3.80
C ARG A 233 2.69 20.44 -4.87
N LEU A 234 2.72 19.17 -4.50
CA LEU A 234 2.84 18.05 -5.42
C LEU A 234 1.48 17.55 -5.95
N ILE A 235 0.40 17.88 -5.23
CA ILE A 235 -0.96 17.43 -5.53
C ILE A 235 -1.74 18.54 -6.26
N GLY A 236 -1.56 19.80 -5.84
CA GLY A 236 -2.32 20.94 -6.32
C GLY A 236 -3.43 21.34 -5.36
N LYS A 237 -4.54 21.88 -5.90
CA LYS A 237 -5.64 22.42 -5.10
C LYS A 237 -6.71 21.38 -4.74
N GLU A 238 -6.78 20.31 -5.49
CA GLU A 238 -7.77 19.25 -5.35
C GLU A 238 -7.10 17.87 -5.38
N TYR A 239 -7.56 16.96 -4.54
CA TYR A 239 -7.17 15.57 -4.60
C TYR A 239 -7.76 14.87 -5.83
N PHE A 240 -7.00 13.93 -6.38
CA PHE A 240 -7.47 13.01 -7.40
C PHE A 240 -8.58 12.09 -6.86
N LEU A 241 -9.23 11.34 -7.76
CA LEU A 241 -10.25 10.37 -7.38
C LEU A 241 -9.64 9.27 -6.50
N HIS A 242 -10.19 9.08 -5.32
CA HIS A 242 -9.79 8.06 -4.35
C HIS A 242 -10.98 7.57 -3.55
N ALA A 243 -10.91 6.34 -3.05
CA ALA A 243 -11.87 5.87 -2.07
C ALA A 243 -11.62 6.60 -0.75
N TYR A 244 -12.66 7.13 -0.16
CA TYR A 244 -12.61 7.78 1.15
C TYR A 244 -13.52 7.07 2.14
N GLY A 245 -13.26 7.35 3.40
CA GLY A 245 -14.12 6.88 4.47
C GLY A 245 -13.76 5.49 4.96
N PRO A 246 -14.74 4.81 5.53
CA PRO A 246 -14.47 3.77 6.50
C PRO A 246 -14.06 2.43 5.90
N ILE A 247 -14.27 2.21 4.58
CA ILE A 247 -14.01 0.91 3.96
C ILE A 247 -13.71 1.02 2.47
N TYR A 248 -12.73 0.25 2.03
CA TYR A 248 -12.46 -0.01 0.61
C TYR A 248 -11.82 -1.40 0.43
N ALA A 249 -11.87 -1.91 -0.79
CA ALA A 249 -11.30 -3.20 -1.16
C ALA A 249 -10.34 -3.07 -2.35
N LEU A 250 -9.26 -3.85 -2.32
CA LEU A 250 -8.34 -4.05 -3.44
C LEU A 250 -8.39 -5.50 -3.89
N SER A 251 -8.41 -5.75 -5.18
CA SER A 251 -8.29 -7.11 -5.72
C SER A 251 -6.87 -7.68 -5.46
N SER A 252 -6.77 -8.99 -5.47
CA SER A 252 -5.54 -9.71 -5.15
C SER A 252 -4.35 -9.32 -6.02
N ASP A 253 -4.55 -9.10 -7.31
CA ASP A 253 -3.53 -8.70 -8.27
C ASP A 253 -2.99 -7.28 -8.00
N VAL A 254 -3.85 -6.35 -7.55
CA VAL A 254 -3.44 -5.02 -7.08
C VAL A 254 -2.56 -5.15 -5.85
N VAL A 255 -2.99 -5.92 -4.84
CA VAL A 255 -2.20 -6.12 -3.63
C VAL A 255 -0.91 -6.87 -3.92
N ALA A 256 -0.90 -7.86 -4.81
CA ALA A 256 0.31 -8.53 -5.27
C ALA A 256 1.33 -7.52 -5.84
N SER A 257 0.87 -6.59 -6.66
CA SER A 257 1.72 -5.52 -7.20
C SER A 257 2.25 -4.58 -6.12
N LEU A 258 1.41 -4.20 -5.15
CA LEU A 258 1.83 -3.36 -4.01
C LEU A 258 2.91 -4.03 -3.14
N VAL A 259 2.74 -5.32 -2.84
CA VAL A 259 3.67 -6.04 -1.96
C VAL A 259 4.99 -6.41 -2.64
N ALA A 260 5.00 -6.51 -3.96
CA ALA A 260 6.21 -6.76 -4.75
C ALA A 260 7.17 -5.56 -4.77
N LEU A 261 6.68 -4.35 -4.50
CA LEU A 261 7.52 -3.16 -4.50
C LEU A 261 8.40 -3.09 -3.25
N LYS A 262 9.63 -2.60 -3.45
CA LYS A 262 10.60 -2.43 -2.37
C LYS A 262 10.13 -1.34 -1.39
N ASN A 263 10.64 -1.41 -0.16
CA ASN A 263 10.44 -0.35 0.84
C ASN A 263 10.92 0.99 0.26
N ASN A 264 10.22 2.06 0.61
CA ASN A 264 10.44 3.44 0.14
C ASN A 264 10.17 3.68 -1.36
N SER A 265 9.55 2.75 -2.08
CA SER A 265 9.12 2.97 -3.47
C SER A 265 7.87 3.84 -3.58
N PHE A 266 7.13 3.99 -2.48
CA PHE A 266 5.88 4.72 -2.45
C PHE A 266 6.02 6.07 -1.76
N ARG A 267 5.38 7.08 -2.33
CA ARG A 267 5.15 8.35 -1.64
C ARG A 267 4.01 8.18 -0.64
N LEU A 268 4.20 8.76 0.53
CA LEU A 268 3.20 8.81 1.59
C LEU A 268 2.71 10.25 1.73
N PHE A 269 1.42 10.41 1.88
CA PHE A 269 0.75 11.67 2.22
C PHE A 269 0.25 11.60 3.65
N SER A 270 -0.15 12.74 4.23
CA SER A 270 -0.64 12.79 5.60
C SER A 270 -1.93 11.98 5.81
N ASN A 271 -2.79 11.97 4.80
CA ASN A 271 -4.03 11.20 4.82
C ASN A 271 -3.81 9.81 4.20
N GLU A 272 -4.29 8.77 4.89
CA GLU A 272 -4.16 7.38 4.47
C GLU A 272 -4.94 7.11 3.18
N ASP A 273 -6.20 7.53 3.09
CA ASP A 273 -7.06 7.33 1.92
C ASP A 273 -6.43 7.95 0.66
N VAL A 274 -5.88 9.17 0.79
CA VAL A 274 -5.16 9.88 -0.28
C VAL A 274 -3.89 9.14 -0.65
N THR A 275 -3.17 8.59 0.32
CA THR A 275 -1.95 7.81 0.08
C THR A 275 -2.25 6.59 -0.78
N ILE A 276 -3.22 5.79 -0.38
CA ILE A 276 -3.63 4.60 -1.13
C ILE A 276 -4.15 4.99 -2.52
N GLY A 277 -5.02 6.01 -2.60
CA GLY A 277 -5.51 6.52 -3.88
C GLY A 277 -4.40 6.96 -4.83
N SER A 278 -3.30 7.56 -4.31
CA SER A 278 -2.14 7.94 -5.12
C SER A 278 -1.41 6.74 -5.74
N TRP A 279 -1.35 5.64 -5.01
CA TRP A 279 -0.77 4.40 -5.53
C TRP A 279 -1.67 3.78 -6.60
N MET A 280 -2.98 3.78 -6.37
CA MET A 280 -3.95 3.31 -7.36
C MET A 280 -3.94 4.17 -8.63
N LEU A 281 -3.76 5.48 -8.49
CA LEU A 281 -3.60 6.39 -9.63
C LEU A 281 -2.33 6.11 -10.46
N ALA A 282 -1.23 5.74 -9.79
CA ALA A 282 0.04 5.42 -10.45
C ALA A 282 0.04 4.03 -11.12
N MET A 283 -0.87 3.16 -10.71
CA MET A 283 -1.08 1.83 -11.27
C MET A 283 -2.29 1.86 -12.21
N ASN A 284 -2.33 0.96 -13.18
CA ASN A 284 -3.48 0.83 -14.09
C ASN A 284 -4.63 0.08 -13.42
N VAL A 285 -5.29 0.73 -12.44
CA VAL A 285 -6.32 0.15 -11.57
C VAL A 285 -7.69 0.73 -11.91
N ASN A 286 -8.70 -0.14 -12.03
CA ASN A 286 -10.09 0.25 -12.22
C ASN A 286 -10.67 0.78 -10.91
N HIS A 287 -11.23 2.00 -10.93
CA HIS A 287 -11.86 2.63 -9.77
C HIS A 287 -13.36 2.39 -9.81
N GLU A 288 -13.84 1.51 -8.93
CA GLU A 288 -15.25 1.14 -8.82
C GLU A 288 -15.91 1.90 -7.66
N ASP A 289 -16.86 2.80 -7.99
CA ASP A 289 -17.56 3.61 -7.01
C ASP A 289 -18.84 2.93 -6.51
N ASN A 290 -18.89 2.66 -5.19
CA ASN A 290 -20.06 2.10 -4.55
C ASN A 290 -20.46 2.88 -3.30
N LYS A 291 -21.51 3.69 -3.40
CA LYS A 291 -22.01 4.53 -2.30
C LYS A 291 -22.63 3.73 -1.15
N GLY A 292 -22.94 2.46 -1.33
CA GLY A 292 -23.37 1.56 -0.26
C GLY A 292 -22.29 1.31 0.81
N LEU A 293 -21.03 1.61 0.49
CA LEU A 293 -19.88 1.47 1.38
C LEU A 293 -19.65 2.68 2.32
N CYS A 294 -20.36 3.78 2.14
CA CYS A 294 -20.15 5.02 2.90
C CYS A 294 -21.46 5.72 3.29
N GLN A 295 -22.45 4.97 3.73
CA GLN A 295 -23.73 5.52 4.11
C GLN A 295 -23.66 6.18 5.48
N ALA A 296 -24.36 7.32 5.65
CA ALA A 296 -24.52 7.99 6.95
C ALA A 296 -25.67 7.40 7.77
N GLU A 297 -26.60 6.71 7.12
CA GLU A 297 -27.79 6.12 7.72
C GLU A 297 -27.99 4.67 7.25
N CYS A 298 -28.66 3.88 8.10
CA CYS A 298 -29.03 2.51 7.78
C CYS A 298 -30.19 2.50 6.77
N THR A 299 -29.90 2.04 5.57
CA THR A 299 -30.86 1.86 4.48
C THR A 299 -30.90 0.42 4.02
N PRO A 300 -31.96 -0.02 3.32
CA PRO A 300 -32.01 -1.36 2.74
C PRO A 300 -30.85 -1.72 1.81
N THR A 301 -30.12 -0.73 1.29
CA THR A 301 -29.00 -0.92 0.37
C THR A 301 -27.62 -0.67 1.02
N SER A 302 -27.57 -0.24 2.29
CA SER A 302 -26.31 0.02 2.98
C SER A 302 -25.49 -1.26 3.12
N ILE A 303 -24.19 -1.17 2.82
CA ILE A 303 -23.20 -2.20 3.05
C ILE A 303 -22.39 -1.85 4.28
N ALA A 304 -21.94 -0.59 4.38
CA ALA A 304 -21.29 -0.05 5.56
C ALA A 304 -21.88 1.32 5.93
N VAL A 305 -22.03 1.56 7.24
CA VAL A 305 -22.58 2.79 7.81
C VAL A 305 -21.61 3.33 8.85
N TRP A 306 -21.40 4.65 8.87
CA TRP A 306 -20.45 5.30 9.78
C TRP A 306 -20.98 5.37 11.21
N ASP A 307 -20.03 5.60 12.17
CA ASP A 307 -20.31 5.88 13.58
C ASP A 307 -21.10 4.80 14.32
N ILE A 308 -21.00 3.55 13.91
CA ILE A 308 -21.69 2.41 14.51
C ILE A 308 -23.11 2.81 14.89
N PRO A 309 -23.91 3.29 13.99
CA PRO A 309 -25.30 3.41 14.30
C PRO A 309 -25.80 2.00 14.54
N LYS A 310 -26.64 1.92 15.46
CA LYS A 310 -27.40 0.72 15.69
C LYS A 310 -28.35 0.56 14.51
N CYS A 311 -27.93 -0.14 13.48
CA CYS A 311 -28.87 -0.60 12.48
C CYS A 311 -29.77 -1.66 13.13
N SER A 312 -30.71 -1.23 13.94
CA SER A 312 -31.68 -2.10 14.58
C SER A 312 -32.71 -2.56 13.53
N GLY A 313 -32.99 -3.85 13.51
CA GLY A 313 -34.03 -4.42 12.65
C GLY A 313 -33.53 -4.93 11.28
N TRP A 314 -32.26 -5.24 11.16
CA TRP A 314 -31.64 -5.79 9.93
C TRP A 314 -31.16 -7.22 10.16
#